data_5a00ebcc5fcab4c4239c278a4a04f67e
#
_entry.id   5a00ebcc5fcab4c4239c278a4a04f67e
#
_cell.length_a   1.000
_cell.length_b   1.000
_cell.length_c   1.000
_cell.angle_alpha   90.00
_cell.angle_beta   90.00
_cell.angle_gamma   90.00
#
_symmetry.space_group_name_H-M   'P 1'
#
loop_
_entity.id
_entity.type
_entity.pdbx_description
1 polymer ?
#
loop_
_entity_poly.entity_id
_entity_poly.type
_entity_poly.pdbx_seq_one_letter_code
_entity_poly.pdbx_strand_id
1 'polypeptide(L)'
;PDAFAPQGQNWSLAPFSPLGLRAQAYAPLAETLRRQLQFAGVLRIDHILGFERAYWVPDAAPGAYVAMPRDAMLAVARMEAARAGNAVLVGEDLGNIPDGLREALAASGILGCRVAMFEREGWHPPAFRPAESYDQGAIASFSTHDLPTWRGWRRGADIAARAGIAGQETAAGQQERAEEVVAFDRLLPDPGLDALHGFLARTPSRLVAVQAELLLDMADQPNLPGTVGEYPNWQLRLPVAAGDFPALPSVARTASIMRDHER
;
A
#
# COMPACT_ATOMS: atom_id res chain seq x y z
N PRO A 1 9.30 6.96 12.98
CA PRO A 1 8.97 8.39 12.79
C PRO A 1 8.95 8.73 11.30
N ASP A 2 7.91 9.45 10.87
CA ASP A 2 7.74 9.96 9.52
C ASP A 2 7.06 11.35 9.57
N ALA A 3 6.78 11.94 8.41
CA ALA A 3 6.15 13.27 8.34
C ALA A 3 4.73 13.29 8.95
N PHE A 4 4.03 12.15 9.00
CA PHE A 4 2.68 12.02 9.55
C PHE A 4 2.70 11.70 11.05
N ALA A 5 3.75 11.03 11.53
CA ALA A 5 3.91 10.62 12.92
C ALA A 5 5.36 10.82 13.39
N PRO A 6 5.77 12.07 13.75
CA PRO A 6 7.15 12.39 14.14
C PRO A 6 7.63 11.64 15.39
N GLN A 7 6.72 11.17 16.23
CA GLN A 7 7.04 10.36 17.42
C GLN A 7 7.01 8.84 17.15
N GLY A 8 6.76 8.44 15.91
CA GLY A 8 6.48 7.07 15.54
C GLY A 8 5.01 6.70 15.77
N GLN A 9 4.62 5.56 15.25
CA GLN A 9 3.24 5.06 15.35
C GLN A 9 3.21 3.91 16.36
N ASN A 10 2.35 4.02 17.36
CA ASN A 10 2.08 2.95 18.32
C ASN A 10 0.78 2.24 17.94
N TRP A 11 0.89 1.02 17.46
CA TRP A 11 -0.24 0.18 17.04
C TRP A 11 -0.75 -0.74 18.16
N SER A 12 -0.25 -0.56 19.40
CA SER A 12 -0.56 -1.43 20.55
C SER A 12 -0.27 -2.91 20.29
N LEU A 13 0.71 -3.19 19.45
CA LEU A 13 1.17 -4.54 19.12
C LEU A 13 2.54 -4.78 19.73
N ALA A 14 2.72 -5.94 20.36
CA ALA A 14 4.02 -6.36 20.85
C ALA A 14 4.92 -6.75 19.66
N PRO A 15 6.11 -6.14 19.49
CA PRO A 15 7.02 -6.49 18.42
C PRO A 15 7.71 -7.84 18.70
N PHE A 16 8.12 -8.53 17.65
CA PHE A 16 9.00 -9.68 17.79
C PHE A 16 10.36 -9.26 18.36
N SER A 17 10.81 -9.91 19.43
CA SER A 17 12.19 -9.75 19.91
C SER A 17 13.17 -10.43 18.95
N PRO A 18 14.22 -9.75 18.45
CA PRO A 18 15.23 -10.38 17.60
C PRO A 18 15.99 -11.50 18.31
N LEU A 19 16.21 -11.38 19.62
CA LEU A 19 16.82 -12.43 20.44
C LEU A 19 15.83 -13.60 20.65
N GLY A 20 14.56 -13.30 20.91
CA GLY A 20 13.51 -14.30 21.07
C GLY A 20 13.25 -15.10 19.79
N LEU A 21 13.27 -14.44 18.62
CA LEU A 21 13.18 -15.12 17.32
C LEU A 21 14.33 -16.11 17.12
N ARG A 22 15.57 -15.68 17.39
CA ARG A 22 16.75 -16.57 17.29
C ARG A 22 16.67 -17.74 18.24
N ALA A 23 16.32 -17.50 19.50
CA ALA A 23 16.22 -18.55 20.54
C ALA A 23 15.16 -19.60 20.18
N GLN A 24 14.12 -19.24 19.46
CA GLN A 24 13.03 -20.11 19.01
C GLN A 24 13.19 -20.56 17.55
N ALA A 25 14.38 -20.42 16.96
CA ALA A 25 14.65 -20.76 15.55
C ALA A 25 13.59 -20.16 14.59
N TYR A 26 13.13 -18.95 14.86
CA TYR A 26 12.11 -18.21 14.11
C TYR A 26 10.73 -18.89 14.02
N ALA A 27 10.45 -19.86 14.87
CA ALA A 27 9.18 -20.59 14.85
C ALA A 27 7.94 -19.69 14.92
N PRO A 28 7.88 -18.61 15.73
CA PRO A 28 6.72 -17.74 15.76
C PRO A 28 6.42 -17.08 14.41
N LEU A 29 7.43 -16.61 13.69
CA LEU A 29 7.28 -16.03 12.37
C LEU A 29 6.85 -17.10 11.35
N ALA A 30 7.53 -18.24 11.34
CA ALA A 30 7.22 -19.35 10.45
C ALA A 30 5.77 -19.83 10.60
N GLU A 31 5.30 -19.98 11.85
CA GLU A 31 3.94 -20.43 12.12
C GLU A 31 2.90 -19.39 11.70
N THR A 32 3.17 -18.09 11.93
CA THR A 32 2.29 -17.00 11.47
C THR A 32 2.12 -17.06 9.96
N LEU A 33 3.22 -17.12 9.20
CA LEU A 33 3.18 -17.18 7.76
C LEU A 33 2.50 -18.46 7.24
N ARG A 34 2.84 -19.60 7.83
CA ARG A 34 2.24 -20.90 7.47
C ARG A 34 0.73 -20.90 7.61
N ARG A 35 0.22 -20.37 8.71
CA ARG A 35 -1.23 -20.27 8.94
C ARG A 35 -1.94 -19.39 7.93
N GLN A 36 -1.35 -18.25 7.58
CA GLN A 36 -1.92 -17.35 6.58
C GLN A 36 -1.89 -17.98 5.17
N LEU A 37 -0.79 -18.62 4.82
CA LEU A 37 -0.59 -19.23 3.51
C LEU A 37 -1.46 -20.49 3.25
N GLN A 38 -2.14 -21.03 4.28
CA GLN A 38 -3.17 -22.07 4.08
C GLN A 38 -4.40 -21.58 3.32
N PHE A 39 -4.64 -20.26 3.29
CA PHE A 39 -5.87 -19.66 2.76
C PHE A 39 -5.64 -18.81 1.51
N ALA A 40 -4.39 -18.54 1.14
CA ALA A 40 -4.09 -17.62 0.06
C ALA A 40 -2.85 -18.03 -0.73
N GLY A 41 -2.95 -17.94 -2.06
CA GLY A 41 -1.80 -18.10 -2.97
C GLY A 41 -0.93 -16.84 -3.09
N VAL A 42 -1.43 -15.69 -2.62
CA VAL A 42 -0.70 -14.42 -2.51
C VAL A 42 -0.88 -13.89 -1.10
N LEU A 43 0.20 -13.55 -0.43
CA LEU A 43 0.17 -12.96 0.92
C LEU A 43 0.90 -11.62 0.94
N ARG A 44 0.20 -10.55 1.32
CA ARG A 44 0.81 -9.26 1.64
C ARG A 44 1.28 -9.24 3.09
N ILE A 45 2.57 -8.95 3.27
CA ILE A 45 3.18 -8.70 4.57
C ILE A 45 3.20 -7.18 4.77
N ASP A 46 2.42 -6.72 5.74
CA ASP A 46 2.35 -5.31 6.09
C ASP A 46 3.66 -4.84 6.72
N HIS A 47 4.06 -3.61 6.43
CA HIS A 47 5.27 -2.98 6.95
C HIS A 47 6.50 -3.89 6.90
N ILE A 48 6.85 -4.42 5.70
CA ILE A 48 7.99 -5.33 5.52
C ILE A 48 9.33 -4.69 5.97
N LEU A 49 9.36 -3.36 6.10
CA LEU A 49 10.48 -2.62 6.68
C LEU A 49 10.85 -3.15 8.08
N GLY A 50 9.86 -3.70 8.80
CA GLY A 50 10.03 -4.36 10.09
C GLY A 50 10.92 -5.60 10.07
N PHE A 51 11.25 -6.14 8.88
CA PHE A 51 12.24 -7.23 8.77
C PHE A 51 13.68 -6.70 8.85
N GLU A 52 13.91 -5.42 8.52
CA GLU A 52 15.21 -4.75 8.65
C GLU A 52 15.34 -4.06 10.01
N ARG A 53 14.34 -3.25 10.35
CA ARG A 53 14.28 -2.52 11.61
C ARG A 53 12.84 -2.19 11.97
N ALA A 54 12.49 -2.30 13.24
CA ALA A 54 11.21 -1.88 13.78
C ALA A 54 11.39 -0.71 14.74
N TYR A 55 10.53 0.28 14.67
CA TYR A 55 10.53 1.37 15.63
C TYR A 55 9.70 0.97 16.85
N TRP A 56 10.35 0.78 17.98
CA TRP A 56 9.70 0.41 19.21
C TRP A 56 9.33 1.64 20.01
N VAL A 57 8.08 1.73 20.44
CA VAL A 57 7.56 2.83 21.24
C VAL A 57 7.22 2.30 22.64
N PRO A 58 8.08 2.51 23.63
CA PRO A 58 7.82 2.12 24.99
C PRO A 58 6.87 3.12 25.69
N ASP A 59 6.15 2.66 26.72
CA ASP A 59 5.12 3.47 27.40
C ASP A 59 5.68 4.73 28.11
N ALA A 60 6.93 4.71 28.55
CA ALA A 60 7.50 5.74 29.40
C ALA A 60 8.86 6.29 28.95
N ALA A 61 9.25 6.06 27.70
CA ALA A 61 10.54 6.51 27.16
C ALA A 61 10.41 6.84 25.67
N PRO A 62 11.35 7.64 25.11
CA PRO A 62 11.41 7.85 23.67
C PRO A 62 11.55 6.53 22.91
N GLY A 63 10.90 6.44 21.75
CA GLY A 63 11.03 5.30 20.87
C GLY A 63 12.41 5.19 20.23
N ALA A 64 12.76 3.99 19.78
CA ALA A 64 14.02 3.71 19.09
C ALA A 64 13.87 2.65 18.00
N TYR A 65 14.68 2.74 16.97
CA TYR A 65 14.79 1.66 15.99
C TYR A 65 15.56 0.48 16.57
N VAL A 66 14.99 -0.69 16.46
CA VAL A 66 15.61 -1.97 16.82
C VAL A 66 15.90 -2.73 15.54
N ALA A 67 17.17 -3.09 15.33
CA ALA A 67 17.60 -3.89 14.19
C ALA A 67 17.04 -5.32 14.28
N MET A 68 16.54 -5.83 13.17
CA MET A 68 15.94 -7.14 13.07
C MET A 68 16.84 -8.07 12.24
N PRO A 69 16.74 -9.39 12.43
CA PRO A 69 17.54 -10.36 11.69
C PRO A 69 16.99 -10.59 10.27
N ARG A 70 17.04 -9.54 9.43
CA ARG A 70 16.45 -9.46 8.08
C ARG A 70 16.63 -10.74 7.27
N ASP A 71 17.88 -11.14 7.05
CA ASP A 71 18.17 -12.23 6.11
C ASP A 71 17.55 -13.56 6.56
N ALA A 72 17.55 -13.80 7.90
CA ALA A 72 16.90 -14.98 8.46
C ALA A 72 15.37 -14.90 8.34
N MET A 73 14.78 -13.73 8.57
CA MET A 73 13.33 -13.53 8.44
C MET A 73 12.89 -13.68 6.98
N LEU A 74 13.64 -13.14 6.03
CA LEU A 74 13.39 -13.32 4.58
C LEU A 74 13.54 -14.78 4.17
N ALA A 75 14.54 -15.49 4.68
CA ALA A 75 14.73 -16.92 4.42
C ALA A 75 13.54 -17.75 4.93
N VAL A 76 13.05 -17.46 6.13
CA VAL A 76 11.86 -18.11 6.70
C VAL A 76 10.62 -17.81 5.85
N ALA A 77 10.42 -16.56 5.42
CA ALA A 77 9.29 -16.20 4.56
C ALA A 77 9.30 -16.96 3.23
N ARG A 78 10.45 -17.02 2.57
CA ARG A 78 10.63 -17.81 1.33
C ARG A 78 10.36 -19.30 1.53
N MET A 79 10.86 -19.85 2.65
CA MET A 79 10.68 -21.27 2.97
C MET A 79 9.21 -21.61 3.17
N GLU A 80 8.46 -20.80 3.91
CA GLU A 80 7.04 -21.04 4.13
C GLU A 80 6.21 -20.81 2.85
N ALA A 81 6.56 -19.83 2.02
CA ALA A 81 5.96 -19.64 0.71
C ALA A 81 6.19 -20.84 -0.22
N ALA A 82 7.41 -21.39 -0.25
CA ALA A 82 7.72 -22.59 -1.02
C ALA A 82 6.93 -23.82 -0.55
N ARG A 83 6.79 -23.99 0.78
CA ARG A 83 5.97 -25.07 1.37
C ARG A 83 4.50 -24.97 1.03
N ALA A 84 4.01 -23.75 0.84
CA ALA A 84 2.63 -23.46 0.44
C ALA A 84 2.41 -23.51 -1.09
N GLY A 85 3.21 -24.26 -1.83
CA GLY A 85 3.06 -24.41 -3.27
C GLY A 85 3.61 -23.23 -4.08
N ASN A 86 4.67 -22.60 -3.60
CA ASN A 86 5.28 -21.40 -4.19
C ASN A 86 4.33 -20.18 -4.18
N ALA A 87 3.67 -19.95 -3.08
CA ALA A 87 2.84 -18.78 -2.88
C ALA A 87 3.64 -17.49 -3.12
N VAL A 88 2.99 -16.48 -3.66
CA VAL A 88 3.60 -15.17 -3.92
C VAL A 88 3.57 -14.34 -2.65
N LEU A 89 4.71 -13.78 -2.26
CA LEU A 89 4.79 -12.81 -1.17
C LEU A 89 4.90 -11.40 -1.74
N VAL A 90 4.15 -10.49 -1.14
CA VAL A 90 4.20 -9.05 -1.40
C VAL A 90 4.59 -8.37 -0.09
N GLY A 91 5.71 -7.65 -0.07
CA GLY A 91 6.10 -6.83 1.06
C GLY A 91 5.62 -5.40 0.86
N GLU A 92 4.93 -4.84 1.83
CA GLU A 92 4.60 -3.42 1.81
C GLU A 92 5.87 -2.62 2.17
N ASP A 93 6.51 -2.07 1.13
CA ASP A 93 7.76 -1.34 1.18
C ASP A 93 7.54 0.17 0.97
N LEU A 94 6.59 0.75 1.71
CA LEU A 94 6.28 2.18 1.69
C LEU A 94 6.85 2.90 2.93
N GLY A 95 7.03 4.21 2.82
CA GLY A 95 7.52 5.06 3.91
C GLY A 95 9.03 5.22 3.96
N ASN A 96 9.62 5.19 5.16
CA ASN A 96 11.07 5.41 5.37
C ASN A 96 11.87 4.12 5.14
N ILE A 97 12.09 3.79 3.88
CA ILE A 97 12.68 2.54 3.44
C ILE A 97 14.17 2.50 3.78
N PRO A 98 14.66 1.49 4.52
CA PRO A 98 16.08 1.30 4.77
C PRO A 98 16.86 0.99 3.49
N ASP A 99 18.09 1.49 3.41
CA ASP A 99 18.99 1.21 2.30
C ASP A 99 19.22 -0.30 2.14
N GLY A 100 19.18 -0.78 0.91
CA GLY A 100 19.40 -2.20 0.57
C GLY A 100 18.21 -3.13 0.85
N LEU A 101 17.09 -2.63 1.43
CA LEU A 101 15.94 -3.49 1.69
C LEU A 101 15.24 -3.93 0.38
N ARG A 102 15.03 -3.03 -0.56
CA ARG A 102 14.38 -3.38 -1.84
C ARG A 102 15.18 -4.40 -2.63
N GLU A 103 16.50 -4.28 -2.64
CA GLU A 103 17.41 -5.25 -3.25
C GLU A 103 17.32 -6.63 -2.55
N ALA A 104 17.22 -6.65 -1.22
CA ALA A 104 17.06 -7.88 -0.46
C ALA A 104 15.70 -8.55 -0.71
N LEU A 105 14.62 -7.77 -0.83
CA LEU A 105 13.29 -8.26 -1.20
C LEU A 105 13.32 -8.88 -2.61
N ALA A 106 13.87 -8.15 -3.59
CA ALA A 106 14.00 -8.63 -4.97
C ALA A 106 14.83 -9.93 -5.05
N ALA A 107 15.98 -9.98 -4.38
CA ALA A 107 16.82 -11.19 -4.28
C ALA A 107 16.08 -12.36 -3.59
N SER A 108 15.11 -12.05 -2.74
CA SER A 108 14.26 -13.02 -2.07
C SER A 108 13.01 -13.41 -2.86
N GLY A 109 12.78 -12.84 -4.05
CA GLY A 109 11.58 -13.07 -4.85
C GLY A 109 10.30 -12.53 -4.21
N ILE A 110 10.41 -11.58 -3.28
CA ILE A 110 9.28 -10.90 -2.64
C ILE A 110 8.99 -9.64 -3.45
N LEU A 111 7.74 -9.48 -3.87
CA LEU A 111 7.31 -8.31 -4.63
C LEU A 111 7.20 -7.09 -3.71
N GLY A 112 7.57 -5.91 -4.21
CA GLY A 112 7.30 -4.65 -3.54
C GLY A 112 5.92 -4.08 -3.89
N CYS A 113 5.55 -2.95 -3.27
CA CYS A 113 4.35 -2.18 -3.58
C CYS A 113 4.71 -0.92 -4.36
N ARG A 114 3.99 -0.65 -5.45
CA ARG A 114 4.11 0.59 -6.22
C ARG A 114 2.74 1.25 -6.26
N VAL A 115 2.60 2.28 -5.45
CA VAL A 115 1.38 3.06 -5.32
C VAL A 115 1.53 4.32 -6.15
N ALA A 116 0.71 4.49 -7.20
CA ALA A 116 0.87 5.55 -8.18
C ALA A 116 0.91 6.96 -7.56
N MET A 117 0.20 7.17 -6.47
CA MET A 117 0.25 8.43 -5.71
C MET A 117 1.65 8.75 -5.16
N PHE A 118 2.51 7.76 -4.95
CA PHE A 118 3.86 7.90 -4.39
C PHE A 118 4.98 7.67 -5.41
N GLU A 119 4.68 7.15 -6.58
CA GLU A 119 5.65 6.95 -7.64
C GLU A 119 5.95 8.28 -8.34
N ARG A 120 6.89 9.05 -7.80
CA ARG A 120 7.21 10.41 -8.20
C ARG A 120 8.69 10.58 -8.52
N GLU A 121 8.99 11.46 -9.48
CA GLU A 121 10.32 11.99 -9.75
C GLU A 121 10.58 13.29 -8.96
N GLY A 122 9.49 13.98 -8.60
CA GLY A 122 9.56 15.21 -7.80
C GLY A 122 8.25 15.51 -7.09
N TRP A 123 8.38 16.21 -5.97
CA TRP A 123 7.24 16.63 -5.15
C TRP A 123 6.87 18.09 -5.41
N HIS A 124 7.82 18.95 -5.64
CA HIS A 124 7.64 20.37 -5.90
C HIS A 124 8.57 20.86 -7.02
N PRO A 125 8.07 21.09 -8.26
CA PRO A 125 6.72 20.80 -8.71
C PRO A 125 6.41 19.30 -8.73
N PRO A 126 5.14 18.89 -8.61
CA PRO A 126 4.79 17.48 -8.63
C PRO A 126 5.06 16.87 -10.01
N ALA A 127 5.78 15.73 -10.02
CA ALA A 127 6.11 14.99 -11.23
C ALA A 127 5.96 13.49 -10.94
N PHE A 128 5.01 12.84 -11.59
CA PHE A 128 4.76 11.41 -11.45
C PHE A 128 5.52 10.61 -12.49
N ARG A 129 5.92 9.42 -12.11
CA ARG A 129 6.63 8.48 -12.98
C ARG A 129 5.67 7.89 -14.02
N PRO A 130 6.11 7.74 -15.27
CA PRO A 130 5.31 7.07 -16.29
C PRO A 130 5.14 5.58 -15.96
N ALA A 131 4.04 4.98 -16.41
CA ALA A 131 3.69 3.59 -16.10
C ALA A 131 4.83 2.61 -16.43
N GLU A 132 5.47 2.80 -17.56
CA GLU A 132 6.52 1.92 -18.11
C GLU A 132 7.81 1.91 -17.26
N SER A 133 7.96 2.90 -16.37
CA SER A 133 9.13 3.01 -15.47
C SER A 133 8.97 2.27 -14.14
N TYR A 134 7.81 1.64 -13.90
CA TYR A 134 7.57 0.91 -12.65
C TYR A 134 8.39 -0.39 -12.58
N ASP A 135 8.63 -0.86 -11.36
CA ASP A 135 9.39 -2.10 -11.16
C ASP A 135 8.56 -3.33 -11.57
N GLN A 136 9.19 -4.23 -12.31
CA GLN A 136 8.59 -5.53 -12.64
C GLN A 136 8.32 -6.38 -11.39
N GLY A 137 9.21 -6.37 -10.42
CA GLY A 137 9.11 -7.10 -9.15
C GLY A 137 8.14 -6.46 -8.15
N ALA A 138 6.95 -6.05 -8.58
CA ALA A 138 6.02 -5.33 -7.73
C ALA A 138 4.54 -5.68 -8.00
N ILE A 139 3.69 -5.23 -7.07
CA ILE A 139 2.27 -5.03 -7.31
C ILE A 139 2.02 -3.52 -7.48
N ALA A 140 1.40 -3.13 -8.59
CA ALA A 140 1.02 -1.75 -8.85
C ALA A 140 -0.44 -1.51 -8.47
N SER A 141 -0.71 -0.35 -7.86
CA SER A 141 -2.06 0.13 -7.57
C SER A 141 -2.10 1.65 -7.66
N PHE A 142 -3.28 2.24 -7.78
CA PHE A 142 -3.39 3.69 -7.66
C PHE A 142 -3.21 4.14 -6.21
N SER A 143 -3.85 3.45 -5.29
CA SER A 143 -3.99 3.81 -3.89
C SER A 143 -3.99 2.54 -3.02
N THR A 144 -4.14 2.72 -1.71
CA THR A 144 -4.36 1.65 -0.72
C THR A 144 -5.63 1.95 0.09
N HIS A 145 -5.97 1.04 1.02
CA HIS A 145 -7.07 1.27 1.96
C HIS A 145 -6.86 2.46 2.91
N ASP A 146 -5.62 2.93 3.06
CA ASP A 146 -5.23 4.05 3.93
C ASP A 146 -5.15 5.40 3.20
N LEU A 147 -5.39 5.38 1.90
CA LEU A 147 -5.24 6.54 1.03
C LEU A 147 -6.57 6.85 0.34
N PRO A 148 -6.74 8.08 -0.18
CA PRO A 148 -7.96 8.45 -0.88
C PRO A 148 -8.17 7.61 -2.15
N THR A 149 -9.43 7.37 -2.48
CA THR A 149 -9.85 6.79 -3.75
C THR A 149 -9.48 7.74 -4.90
N TRP A 150 -9.54 7.27 -6.16
CA TRP A 150 -9.31 8.13 -7.33
C TRP A 150 -10.17 9.41 -7.31
N ARG A 151 -11.47 9.24 -7.09
CA ARG A 151 -12.41 10.37 -7.02
C ARG A 151 -12.16 11.24 -5.79
N GLY A 152 -11.89 10.64 -4.65
CA GLY A 152 -11.57 11.34 -3.41
C GLY A 152 -10.29 12.15 -3.52
N TRP A 153 -9.23 11.57 -4.09
CA TRP A 153 -7.96 12.24 -4.31
C TRP A 153 -8.10 13.46 -5.22
N ARG A 154 -8.78 13.32 -6.36
CA ARG A 154 -9.02 14.42 -7.29
C ARG A 154 -9.80 15.59 -6.68
N ARG A 155 -10.61 15.34 -5.66
CA ARG A 155 -11.41 16.35 -4.95
C ARG A 155 -10.78 16.85 -3.66
N GLY A 156 -9.64 16.30 -3.24
CA GLY A 156 -9.04 16.60 -1.94
C GLY A 156 -9.92 16.19 -0.77
N ALA A 157 -10.69 15.10 -0.89
CA ALA A 157 -11.62 14.66 0.15
C ALA A 157 -10.90 14.28 1.45
N ASP A 158 -9.71 13.67 1.36
CA ASP A 158 -8.84 13.34 2.48
C ASP A 158 -8.31 14.60 3.20
N ILE A 159 -7.98 15.65 2.44
CA ILE A 159 -7.55 16.95 2.98
C ILE A 159 -8.71 17.58 3.76
N ALA A 160 -9.90 17.60 3.17
CA ALA A 160 -11.10 18.14 3.82
C ALA A 160 -11.46 17.35 5.09
N ALA A 161 -11.37 16.01 5.06
CA ALA A 161 -11.65 15.16 6.20
C ALA A 161 -10.67 15.43 7.36
N ARG A 162 -9.35 15.50 7.09
CA ARG A 162 -8.34 15.80 8.10
C ARG A 162 -8.50 17.20 8.68
N ALA A 163 -8.77 18.19 7.85
CA ALA A 163 -8.98 19.57 8.29
C ALA A 163 -10.23 19.71 9.16
N GLY A 164 -11.31 19.01 8.83
CA GLY A 164 -12.52 18.98 9.66
C GLY A 164 -12.28 18.42 11.07
N ILE A 165 -11.37 17.45 11.19
CA ILE A 165 -10.97 16.87 12.48
C ILE A 165 -10.03 17.81 13.25
N ALA A 166 -9.03 18.36 12.57
CA ALA A 166 -7.98 19.19 13.20
C ALA A 166 -8.32 20.67 13.30
N GLY A 167 -9.42 21.14 12.72
CA GLY A 167 -9.79 22.56 12.66
C GLY A 167 -8.81 23.42 11.86
N GLN A 168 -8.17 22.82 10.83
CA GLN A 168 -7.12 23.47 10.04
C GLN A 168 -7.68 24.07 8.74
N GLU A 169 -6.95 25.04 8.18
CA GLU A 169 -7.25 25.57 6.85
C GLU A 169 -6.85 24.57 5.75
N THR A 170 -7.68 24.46 4.72
CA THR A 170 -7.49 23.50 3.62
C THR A 170 -6.95 24.11 2.33
N ALA A 171 -6.95 25.45 2.21
CA ALA A 171 -6.69 26.13 0.93
C ALA A 171 -5.34 25.76 0.32
N ALA A 172 -4.25 25.75 1.09
CA ALA A 172 -2.93 25.39 0.59
C ALA A 172 -2.86 23.92 0.14
N GLY A 173 -3.37 23.00 0.96
CA GLY A 173 -3.42 21.58 0.62
C GLY A 173 -4.30 21.28 -0.60
N GLN A 174 -5.40 21.99 -0.75
CA GLN A 174 -6.27 21.86 -1.93
C GLN A 174 -5.59 22.39 -3.19
N GLN A 175 -4.84 23.50 -3.08
CA GLN A 175 -4.06 24.03 -4.19
C GLN A 175 -2.97 23.04 -4.62
N GLU A 176 -2.21 22.49 -3.68
CA GLU A 176 -1.19 21.48 -3.95
C GLU A 176 -1.78 20.24 -4.61
N ARG A 177 -2.93 19.77 -4.12
CA ARG A 177 -3.65 18.66 -4.72
C ARG A 177 -4.10 18.96 -6.16
N ALA A 178 -4.54 20.17 -6.45
CA ALA A 178 -4.92 20.55 -7.80
C ALA A 178 -3.71 20.47 -8.75
N GLU A 179 -2.53 20.88 -8.30
CA GLU A 179 -1.28 20.78 -9.06
C GLU A 179 -0.88 19.31 -9.28
N GLU A 180 -1.01 18.47 -8.26
CA GLU A 180 -0.78 17.02 -8.37
C GLU A 180 -1.73 16.38 -9.40
N VAL A 181 -3.01 16.72 -9.36
CA VAL A 181 -4.02 16.20 -10.32
C VAL A 181 -3.65 16.58 -11.74
N VAL A 182 -3.29 17.85 -11.99
CA VAL A 182 -2.83 18.30 -13.30
C VAL A 182 -1.57 17.57 -13.75
N ALA A 183 -0.63 17.33 -12.83
CA ALA A 183 0.62 16.62 -13.15
C ALA A 183 0.35 15.14 -13.50
N PHE A 184 -0.54 14.47 -12.79
CA PHE A 184 -0.89 13.08 -13.07
C PHE A 184 -1.70 12.94 -14.37
N ASP A 185 -2.63 13.87 -14.62
CA ASP A 185 -3.45 13.87 -15.84
C ASP A 185 -2.63 13.96 -17.13
N ARG A 186 -1.41 14.54 -17.09
CA ARG A 186 -0.48 14.53 -18.23
C ARG A 186 0.00 13.14 -18.65
N LEU A 187 -0.12 12.15 -17.77
CA LEU A 187 0.25 10.75 -18.04
C LEU A 187 -0.93 9.93 -18.60
N LEU A 188 -2.12 10.53 -18.62
CA LEU A 188 -3.34 9.87 -19.05
C LEU A 188 -3.85 10.46 -20.37
N PRO A 189 -4.48 9.66 -21.24
CA PRO A 189 -5.15 10.18 -22.46
C PRO A 189 -6.37 11.05 -22.13
N ASP A 190 -7.02 10.79 -21.00
CA ASP A 190 -8.14 11.56 -20.45
C ASP A 190 -8.17 11.38 -18.92
N PRO A 191 -8.86 12.24 -18.16
CA PRO A 191 -8.88 12.17 -16.69
C PRO A 191 -9.85 11.11 -16.13
N GLY A 192 -10.28 10.15 -16.94
CA GLY A 192 -11.24 9.13 -16.59
C GLY A 192 -10.66 7.95 -15.82
N LEU A 193 -11.55 7.17 -15.20
CA LEU A 193 -11.17 5.96 -14.47
C LEU A 193 -10.63 4.87 -15.41
N ASP A 194 -11.18 4.74 -16.60
CA ASP A 194 -10.71 3.78 -17.60
C ASP A 194 -9.28 4.09 -18.06
N ALA A 195 -8.93 5.38 -18.20
CA ALA A 195 -7.56 5.82 -18.49
C ALA A 195 -6.59 5.52 -17.34
N LEU A 196 -7.03 5.68 -16.07
CA LEU A 196 -6.26 5.24 -14.91
C LEU A 196 -6.01 3.73 -14.93
N HIS A 197 -7.02 2.93 -15.21
CA HIS A 197 -6.86 1.47 -15.30
C HIS A 197 -5.93 1.08 -16.47
N GLY A 198 -6.00 1.77 -17.60
CA GLY A 198 -5.07 1.63 -18.70
C GLY A 198 -3.64 2.02 -18.32
N PHE A 199 -3.46 3.08 -17.52
CA PHE A 199 -2.16 3.43 -16.96
C PHE A 199 -1.59 2.29 -16.10
N LEU A 200 -2.36 1.77 -15.15
CA LEU A 200 -1.94 0.66 -14.30
C LEU A 200 -1.65 -0.62 -15.10
N ALA A 201 -2.46 -0.89 -16.12
CA ALA A 201 -2.28 -2.05 -16.99
C ALA A 201 -0.98 -2.00 -17.82
N ARG A 202 -0.49 -0.81 -18.19
CA ARG A 202 0.79 -0.64 -18.91
C ARG A 202 2.01 -0.76 -18.01
N THR A 203 1.87 -0.76 -16.67
CA THR A 203 3.04 -0.94 -15.81
C THR A 203 3.69 -2.30 -16.07
N PRO A 204 5.01 -2.45 -15.99
CA PRO A 204 5.66 -3.76 -16.06
C PRO A 204 5.50 -4.59 -14.78
N SER A 205 4.87 -4.04 -13.73
CA SER A 205 4.67 -4.70 -12.44
C SER A 205 3.94 -6.04 -12.61
N ARG A 206 4.41 -7.07 -11.94
CA ARG A 206 3.93 -8.44 -12.08
C ARG A 206 2.46 -8.61 -11.70
N LEU A 207 1.98 -7.79 -10.78
CA LEU A 207 0.58 -7.77 -10.36
C LEU A 207 0.03 -6.34 -10.46
N VAL A 208 -1.26 -6.23 -10.71
CA VAL A 208 -2.03 -4.98 -10.63
C VAL A 208 -3.20 -5.20 -9.68
N ALA A 209 -3.35 -4.30 -8.71
CA ALA A 209 -4.50 -4.29 -7.81
C ALA A 209 -5.43 -3.13 -8.16
N VAL A 210 -6.71 -3.44 -8.31
CA VAL A 210 -7.78 -2.46 -8.52
C VAL A 210 -8.71 -2.50 -7.31
N GLN A 211 -8.87 -1.35 -6.66
CA GLN A 211 -9.73 -1.24 -5.48
C GLN A 211 -11.22 -1.28 -5.89
N ALA A 212 -12.04 -1.90 -5.05
CA ALA A 212 -13.49 -1.98 -5.25
C ALA A 212 -14.12 -0.58 -5.28
N GLU A 213 -13.64 0.34 -4.45
CA GLU A 213 -14.08 1.73 -4.37
C GLU A 213 -13.87 2.48 -5.70
N LEU A 214 -12.78 2.17 -6.41
CA LEU A 214 -12.52 2.74 -7.73
C LEU A 214 -13.53 2.23 -8.76
N LEU A 215 -13.81 0.93 -8.76
CA LEU A 215 -14.80 0.32 -9.66
C LEU A 215 -16.21 0.90 -9.48
N LEU A 216 -16.50 1.39 -8.28
CA LEU A 216 -17.78 1.97 -7.91
C LEU A 216 -17.77 3.51 -7.92
N ASP A 217 -16.69 4.12 -8.37
CA ASP A 217 -16.48 5.59 -8.38
C ASP A 217 -16.80 6.27 -7.04
N MET A 218 -16.41 5.64 -5.94
CA MET A 218 -16.61 6.17 -4.58
C MET A 218 -15.60 7.26 -4.27
N ALA A 219 -16.03 8.31 -3.55
CA ALA A 219 -15.16 9.39 -3.11
C ALA A 219 -14.56 9.13 -1.72
N ASP A 220 -15.32 8.46 -0.86
CA ASP A 220 -14.92 8.22 0.52
C ASP A 220 -13.89 7.08 0.58
N GLN A 221 -12.86 7.27 1.39
CA GLN A 221 -11.86 6.22 1.65
C GLN A 221 -12.27 5.37 2.86
N PRO A 222 -11.91 4.08 2.89
CA PRO A 222 -12.34 3.18 3.97
C PRO A 222 -11.66 3.47 5.31
N ASN A 223 -10.46 4.04 5.28
CA ASN A 223 -9.69 4.37 6.49
C ASN A 223 -8.95 5.70 6.33
N LEU A 224 -8.90 6.49 7.41
CA LEU A 224 -8.12 7.72 7.53
C LEU A 224 -7.07 7.52 8.63
N PRO A 225 -5.82 7.18 8.29
CA PRO A 225 -4.78 6.88 9.27
C PRO A 225 -4.57 8.04 10.26
N GLY A 226 -4.31 7.68 11.53
CA GLY A 226 -4.16 8.63 12.62
C GLY A 226 -5.47 9.06 13.28
N THR A 227 -6.61 8.48 12.88
CA THR A 227 -7.91 8.67 13.53
C THR A 227 -8.42 7.37 14.14
N VAL A 228 -9.23 7.46 15.20
CA VAL A 228 -9.84 6.29 15.85
C VAL A 228 -11.37 6.37 15.78
N GLY A 229 -11.95 7.42 16.35
CA GLY A 229 -13.40 7.66 16.37
C GLY A 229 -13.84 8.89 15.59
N GLU A 230 -12.90 9.72 15.18
CA GLU A 230 -13.16 10.99 14.49
C GLU A 230 -13.57 10.79 13.02
N TYR A 231 -13.18 9.67 12.44
CA TYR A 231 -13.53 9.25 11.09
C TYR A 231 -14.19 7.86 11.16
N PRO A 232 -15.18 7.54 10.30
CA PRO A 232 -15.87 6.24 10.33
C PRO A 232 -15.01 5.11 9.72
N ASN A 233 -13.80 4.92 10.26
CA ASN A 233 -12.84 3.92 9.80
C ASN A 233 -13.48 2.53 9.76
N TRP A 234 -13.32 1.82 8.64
CA TRP A 234 -13.78 0.45 8.42
C TRP A 234 -15.30 0.24 8.53
N GLN A 235 -16.09 1.34 8.48
CA GLN A 235 -17.54 1.30 8.58
C GLN A 235 -18.23 1.53 7.24
N LEU A 236 -17.47 1.95 6.24
CA LEU A 236 -17.98 2.19 4.89
C LEU A 236 -18.43 0.88 4.25
N ARG A 237 -19.68 0.86 3.79
CA ARG A 237 -20.21 -0.26 3.02
C ARG A 237 -20.22 0.07 1.55
N LEU A 238 -19.86 -0.91 0.73
CA LEU A 238 -20.02 -0.79 -0.70
C LEU A 238 -21.51 -0.70 -1.05
N PRO A 239 -21.91 0.14 -2.03
CA PRO A 239 -23.31 0.35 -2.40
C PRO A 239 -23.94 -0.84 -3.13
N VAL A 240 -23.15 -1.88 -3.44
CA VAL A 240 -23.58 -3.10 -4.12
C VAL A 240 -23.14 -4.33 -3.32
N ALA A 241 -23.89 -5.41 -3.40
CA ALA A 241 -23.49 -6.66 -2.80
C ALA A 241 -22.31 -7.28 -3.56
N ALA A 242 -21.41 -7.98 -2.86
CA ALA A 242 -20.24 -8.61 -3.46
C ALA A 242 -20.60 -9.57 -4.62
N GLY A 243 -21.72 -10.27 -4.52
CA GLY A 243 -22.21 -11.17 -5.56
C GLY A 243 -22.62 -10.48 -6.87
N ASP A 244 -22.89 -9.17 -6.82
CA ASP A 244 -23.31 -8.37 -7.99
C ASP A 244 -22.12 -7.78 -8.76
N PHE A 245 -20.91 -7.80 -8.17
CA PHE A 245 -19.70 -7.25 -8.81
C PHE A 245 -19.47 -7.77 -10.23
N PRO A 246 -19.57 -9.07 -10.53
CA PRO A 246 -19.33 -9.58 -11.87
C PRO A 246 -20.26 -9.00 -12.94
N ALA A 247 -21.44 -8.52 -12.55
CA ALA A 247 -22.43 -7.92 -13.44
C ALA A 247 -22.25 -6.41 -13.67
N LEU A 248 -21.33 -5.78 -12.93
CA LEU A 248 -21.12 -4.34 -13.05
C LEU A 248 -20.44 -3.96 -14.38
N PRO A 249 -20.96 -2.98 -15.11
CA PRO A 249 -20.33 -2.50 -16.34
C PRO A 249 -18.90 -1.99 -16.12
N SER A 250 -18.60 -1.39 -14.97
CA SER A 250 -17.25 -0.92 -14.61
C SER A 250 -16.27 -2.09 -14.47
N VAL A 251 -16.68 -3.19 -13.85
CA VAL A 251 -15.87 -4.41 -13.74
C VAL A 251 -15.59 -5.00 -15.12
N ALA A 252 -16.61 -5.09 -15.99
CA ALA A 252 -16.45 -5.60 -17.35
C ALA A 252 -15.49 -4.75 -18.18
N ARG A 253 -15.59 -3.41 -18.09
CA ARG A 253 -14.67 -2.47 -18.77
C ARG A 253 -13.24 -2.63 -18.25
N THR A 254 -13.05 -2.61 -16.93
CA THR A 254 -11.72 -2.79 -16.34
C THR A 254 -11.10 -4.13 -16.74
N ALA A 255 -11.88 -5.22 -16.72
CA ALA A 255 -11.40 -6.53 -17.18
C ALA A 255 -11.04 -6.54 -18.68
N SER A 256 -11.75 -5.77 -19.53
CA SER A 256 -11.37 -5.60 -20.93
C SER A 256 -10.03 -4.87 -21.05
N ILE A 257 -9.88 -3.72 -20.36
CA ILE A 257 -8.64 -2.95 -20.36
C ILE A 257 -7.45 -3.81 -19.91
N MET A 258 -7.62 -4.59 -18.86
CA MET A 258 -6.55 -5.49 -18.39
C MET A 258 -6.19 -6.52 -19.45
N ARG A 259 -7.17 -7.19 -20.08
CA ARG A 259 -6.91 -8.16 -21.17
C ARG A 259 -6.23 -7.55 -22.38
N ASP A 260 -6.59 -6.33 -22.77
CA ASP A 260 -6.00 -5.63 -23.91
C ASP A 260 -4.51 -5.31 -23.69
N HIS A 261 -4.04 -5.39 -22.45
CA HIS A 261 -2.65 -5.24 -22.03
C HIS A 261 -2.04 -6.56 -21.49
N GLU A 262 -2.65 -7.71 -21.80
CA GLU A 262 -2.15 -9.06 -21.41
C GLU A 262 -2.03 -9.25 -19.87
N ARG A 263 -3.00 -8.70 -19.12
CA ARG A 263 -3.10 -8.82 -17.66
C ARG A 263 -4.17 -9.79 -17.19
#